data_0793f5e47681c7e573b264e5b8f3714e
#
_entry.id   0793f5e47681c7e573b264e5b8f3714e
#
_cell.length_a   1.000
_cell.length_b   1.000
_cell.length_c   1.000
_cell.angle_alpha   90.00
_cell.angle_beta   90.00
_cell.angle_gamma   90.00
#
_symmetry.space_group_name_H-M   'P 1'
#
loop_
_entity.id
_entity.type
_entity.pdbx_description
1 polymer ?
#
loop_
_entity_poly.entity_id
_entity_poly.type
_entity_poly.pdbx_seq_one_letter_code
_entity_poly.pdbx_strand_id
1 'polypeptide(L)'
;VAERERSSSRTPHPHPPGPGPGPDPVRGGLRFLTELVAWVATPWALWPHSILLAIGVVVLLIGLPAVFSTPGDRPGGGGPVAAPGIVTILLLVAQLVAASWASWVLWPSWIAVFVTALCLVVVVTEQPRWRALTKRQ
;
A
#
# COMPACT_ATOMS: atom_id res chain seq x y z
N VAL A 1 -61.66 18.49 -27.10
CA VAL A 1 -60.45 19.00 -27.74
C VAL A 1 -59.55 19.62 -26.70
N ALA A 2 -58.75 18.87 -26.02
CA ALA A 2 -57.59 19.34 -25.24
C ALA A 2 -56.82 18.15 -24.64
N GLU A 3 -56.33 17.28 -25.50
CA GLU A 3 -55.43 16.18 -25.09
C GLU A 3 -54.21 16.19 -26.00
N ARG A 4 -53.40 17.20 -25.83
CA ARG A 4 -52.04 17.26 -26.40
C ARG A 4 -51.14 18.02 -25.43
N GLU A 5 -49.93 17.45 -25.30
CA GLU A 5 -48.75 18.04 -24.69
C GLU A 5 -48.52 17.72 -23.19
N ARG A 6 -48.45 16.43 -22.88
CA ARG A 6 -47.45 16.01 -21.89
C ARG A 6 -46.30 15.33 -22.61
N SER A 7 -45.59 16.11 -23.41
CA SER A 7 -44.23 15.73 -23.84
C SER A 7 -43.38 15.69 -22.60
N SER A 8 -43.22 14.50 -22.09
CA SER A 8 -42.34 14.15 -21.00
C SER A 8 -40.92 14.58 -21.39
N SER A 9 -40.47 15.71 -20.85
CA SER A 9 -39.06 16.09 -20.81
C SER A 9 -38.34 15.09 -19.89
N ARG A 10 -37.97 13.92 -20.44
CA ARG A 10 -37.01 13.03 -19.81
C ARG A 10 -35.68 13.76 -19.80
N THR A 11 -35.38 14.40 -18.70
CA THR A 11 -34.01 14.82 -18.38
C THR A 11 -33.13 13.60 -18.57
N PRO A 12 -32.08 13.66 -19.39
CA PRO A 12 -31.10 12.58 -19.49
C PRO A 12 -30.50 12.37 -18.08
N HIS A 13 -30.78 11.24 -17.48
CA HIS A 13 -30.07 10.87 -16.25
C HIS A 13 -28.58 10.77 -16.60
N PRO A 14 -27.70 11.52 -15.92
CA PRO A 14 -26.28 11.37 -16.13
C PRO A 14 -25.92 9.89 -15.89
N HIS A 15 -25.33 9.27 -16.90
CA HIS A 15 -24.80 7.91 -16.74
C HIS A 15 -23.88 7.90 -15.53
N PRO A 16 -24.02 6.94 -14.62
CA PRO A 16 -23.05 6.80 -13.54
C PRO A 16 -21.65 6.67 -14.17
N PRO A 17 -20.65 7.36 -13.64
CA PRO A 17 -19.29 7.22 -14.14
C PRO A 17 -18.93 5.73 -14.13
N GLY A 18 -18.47 5.24 -15.28
CA GLY A 18 -18.03 3.84 -15.41
C GLY A 18 -17.02 3.49 -14.31
N PRO A 19 -16.90 2.22 -13.93
CA PRO A 19 -15.92 1.80 -12.93
C PRO A 19 -14.56 2.34 -13.36
N GLY A 20 -13.95 3.15 -12.49
CA GLY A 20 -12.60 3.67 -12.71
C GLY A 20 -11.62 2.50 -12.93
N PRO A 21 -10.45 2.73 -13.52
CA PRO A 21 -9.45 1.69 -13.73
C PRO A 21 -9.21 0.97 -12.40
N GLY A 22 -9.43 -0.33 -12.41
CA GLY A 22 -9.25 -1.19 -11.22
C GLY A 22 -7.80 -1.10 -10.68
N PRO A 23 -7.56 -1.56 -9.46
CA PRO A 23 -6.22 -1.54 -8.88
C PRO A 23 -5.26 -2.29 -9.81
N ASP A 24 -4.14 -1.65 -10.15
CA ASP A 24 -3.12 -2.20 -11.03
C ASP A 24 -2.46 -3.43 -10.36
N PRO A 25 -2.66 -4.66 -10.86
CA PRO A 25 -2.19 -5.87 -10.21
C PRO A 25 -0.65 -5.94 -10.13
N VAL A 26 0.05 -5.32 -11.07
CA VAL A 26 1.51 -5.29 -11.09
C VAL A 26 2.05 -4.46 -9.93
N ARG A 27 1.48 -3.29 -9.69
CA ARG A 27 1.88 -2.43 -8.55
C ARG A 27 1.59 -3.10 -7.21
N GLY A 28 0.41 -3.72 -7.09
CA GLY A 28 0.05 -4.49 -5.89
C GLY A 28 1.00 -5.65 -5.64
N GLY A 29 1.39 -6.38 -6.69
CA GLY A 29 2.33 -7.49 -6.62
C GLY A 29 3.75 -7.06 -6.22
N LEU A 30 4.28 -5.99 -6.83
CA LEU A 30 5.60 -5.44 -6.48
C LEU A 30 5.66 -4.98 -5.02
N ARG A 31 4.64 -4.28 -4.56
CA ARG A 31 4.53 -3.86 -3.17
C ARG A 31 4.49 -5.06 -2.24
N PHE A 32 3.63 -6.04 -2.50
CA PHE A 32 3.52 -7.26 -1.69
C PHE A 32 4.85 -8.01 -1.63
N LEU A 33 5.58 -8.10 -2.74
CA LEU A 33 6.89 -8.74 -2.79
C LEU A 33 7.91 -8.04 -1.86
N THR A 34 7.96 -6.71 -1.86
CA THR A 34 8.85 -5.97 -0.96
C THR A 34 8.42 -6.08 0.50
N GLU A 35 7.13 -6.09 0.79
CA GLU A 35 6.59 -6.36 2.14
C GLU A 35 7.00 -7.76 2.60
N LEU A 36 6.88 -8.77 1.74
CA LEU A 36 7.28 -10.14 2.06
C LEU A 36 8.77 -10.25 2.36
N VAL A 37 9.62 -9.57 1.57
CA VAL A 37 11.07 -9.49 1.86
C VAL A 37 11.31 -8.86 3.23
N ALA A 38 10.63 -7.75 3.57
CA ALA A 38 10.74 -7.12 4.87
C ALA A 38 10.36 -8.06 6.01
N TRP A 39 9.26 -8.81 5.87
CA TRP A 39 8.74 -9.70 6.91
C TRP A 39 9.62 -10.92 7.16
N VAL A 40 10.35 -11.39 6.16
CA VAL A 40 11.21 -12.58 6.26
C VAL A 40 12.66 -12.18 6.56
N ALA A 41 13.21 -11.26 5.80
CA ALA A 41 14.63 -10.91 5.90
C ALA A 41 14.96 -10.11 7.17
N THR A 42 14.08 -9.19 7.60
CA THR A 42 14.36 -8.37 8.78
C THR A 42 14.46 -9.18 10.08
N PRO A 43 13.49 -10.05 10.42
CA PRO A 43 13.64 -10.89 11.60
C PRO A 43 14.83 -11.85 11.48
N TRP A 44 15.12 -12.36 10.29
CA TRP A 44 16.29 -13.21 10.08
C TRP A 44 17.60 -12.47 10.34
N ALA A 45 17.72 -11.22 9.90
CA ALA A 45 18.88 -10.39 10.18
C ALA A 45 19.04 -10.08 11.69
N LEU A 46 17.94 -10.00 12.43
CA LEU A 46 17.93 -9.71 13.86
C LEU A 46 18.07 -10.95 14.75
N TRP A 47 17.76 -12.13 14.23
CA TRP A 47 17.79 -13.40 14.99
C TRP A 47 19.10 -13.65 15.75
N PRO A 48 20.29 -13.44 15.16
CA PRO A 48 21.56 -13.64 15.87
C PRO A 48 21.78 -12.66 17.03
N HIS A 49 21.09 -11.52 17.04
CA HIS A 49 21.23 -10.48 18.06
C HIS A 49 20.24 -10.69 19.22
N SER A 50 18.99 -10.97 18.90
CA SER A 50 17.95 -11.22 19.89
C SER A 50 16.69 -11.81 19.24
N ILE A 51 16.23 -12.93 19.76
CA ILE A 51 14.98 -13.55 19.34
C ILE A 51 13.76 -12.65 19.65
N LEU A 52 13.80 -11.90 20.75
CA LEU A 52 12.74 -10.96 21.12
C LEU A 52 12.66 -9.79 20.13
N LEU A 53 13.80 -9.28 19.67
CA LEU A 53 13.84 -8.27 18.62
C LEU A 53 13.29 -8.81 17.29
N ALA A 54 13.66 -10.03 16.92
CA ALA A 54 13.16 -10.67 15.71
C ALA A 54 11.63 -10.83 15.75
N ILE A 55 11.08 -11.32 16.86
CA ILE A 55 9.63 -11.44 17.05
C ILE A 55 8.97 -10.06 17.07
N GLY A 56 9.51 -9.12 17.83
CA GLY A 56 8.98 -7.76 17.96
C GLY A 56 8.89 -7.05 16.60
N VAL A 57 9.91 -7.16 15.75
CA VAL A 57 9.91 -6.52 14.45
C VAL A 57 8.88 -7.14 13.50
N VAL A 58 8.66 -8.45 13.54
CA VAL A 58 7.60 -9.12 12.77
C VAL A 58 6.24 -8.58 13.18
N VAL A 59 5.97 -8.53 14.49
CA VAL A 59 4.70 -8.01 15.03
C VAL A 59 4.49 -6.55 14.60
N LEU A 60 5.53 -5.72 14.61
CA LEU A 60 5.43 -4.33 14.16
C LEU A 60 5.22 -4.21 12.65
N LEU A 61 6.02 -4.93 11.84
CA LEU A 61 5.95 -4.82 10.37
C LEU A 61 4.64 -5.36 9.80
N ILE A 62 4.03 -6.37 10.42
CA ILE A 62 2.75 -6.94 9.99
C ILE A 62 1.59 -6.28 10.74
N GLY A 63 1.71 -6.14 12.06
CA GLY A 63 0.63 -5.68 12.93
C GLY A 63 0.26 -4.21 12.70
N LEU A 64 1.24 -3.30 12.58
CA LEU A 64 0.92 -1.89 12.38
C LEU A 64 0.15 -1.63 11.08
N PRO A 65 0.56 -2.14 9.90
CA PRO A 65 -0.22 -1.96 8.68
C PRO A 65 -1.57 -2.70 8.69
N ALA A 66 -1.70 -3.77 9.48
CA ALA A 66 -2.96 -4.49 9.63
C ALA A 66 -3.98 -3.71 10.50
N VAL A 67 -3.49 -3.03 11.54
CA VAL A 67 -4.33 -2.23 12.44
C VAL A 67 -4.64 -0.86 11.87
N PHE A 68 -3.63 -0.17 11.34
CA PHE A 68 -3.75 1.19 10.83
C PHE A 68 -3.92 1.21 9.32
N SER A 69 -5.02 1.75 8.85
CA SER A 69 -5.24 1.95 7.41
C SER A 69 -6.00 3.23 7.14
N THR A 70 -5.76 3.80 5.96
CA THR A 70 -6.53 4.95 5.50
C THR A 70 -7.85 4.46 4.89
N PRO A 71 -9.02 5.01 5.29
CA PRO A 71 -10.30 4.64 4.69
C PRO A 71 -10.29 4.81 3.17
N GLY A 72 -10.74 3.79 2.46
CA GLY A 72 -10.78 3.78 0.99
C GLY A 72 -9.44 3.47 0.30
N ASP A 73 -8.40 3.12 1.05
CA ASP A 73 -7.09 2.77 0.50
C ASP A 73 -6.99 1.31 -0.01
N ARG A 74 -7.82 0.42 0.54
CA ARG A 74 -7.87 -1.00 0.16
C ARG A 74 -9.27 -1.41 -0.30
N PRO A 75 -9.39 -2.25 -1.33
CA PRO A 75 -10.65 -2.91 -1.67
C PRO A 75 -11.10 -3.80 -0.49
N GLY A 76 -12.35 -3.65 -0.04
CA GLY A 76 -12.91 -4.46 1.04
C GLY A 76 -12.86 -3.84 2.45
N GLY A 77 -12.41 -2.59 2.56
CA GLY A 77 -12.41 -1.85 3.82
C GLY A 77 -11.02 -1.64 4.43
N GLY A 78 -10.94 -0.71 5.35
CA GLY A 78 -9.71 -0.39 6.07
C GLY A 78 -9.49 -1.29 7.29
N GLY A 79 -8.33 -1.16 7.94
CA GLY A 79 -8.08 -1.75 9.25
C GLY A 79 -9.02 -1.15 10.32
N PRO A 80 -9.04 -1.74 11.53
CA PRO A 80 -9.93 -1.34 12.61
C PRO A 80 -9.71 0.11 13.08
N VAL A 81 -8.55 0.68 12.80
CA VAL A 81 -8.21 2.06 13.17
C VAL A 81 -7.98 2.90 11.91
N ALA A 82 -8.85 3.90 11.71
CA ALA A 82 -8.67 4.88 10.64
C ALA A 82 -7.44 5.75 10.92
N ALA A 83 -6.48 5.75 10.00
CA ALA A 83 -5.25 6.53 10.11
C ALA A 83 -5.15 7.58 9.00
N PRO A 84 -4.51 8.73 9.28
CA PRO A 84 -4.16 9.69 8.25
C PRO A 84 -3.30 9.06 7.15
N GLY A 85 -3.44 9.52 5.89
CA GLY A 85 -2.70 8.98 4.76
C GLY A 85 -1.18 8.99 4.95
N ILE A 86 -0.66 9.97 5.69
CA ILE A 86 0.76 10.06 6.04
C ILE A 86 1.24 8.85 6.85
N VAL A 87 0.42 8.33 7.77
CA VAL A 87 0.77 7.16 8.58
C VAL A 87 0.93 5.93 7.68
N THR A 88 0.02 5.71 6.74
CA THR A 88 0.10 4.61 5.77
C THR A 88 1.36 4.71 4.90
N ILE A 89 1.73 5.93 4.48
CA ILE A 89 2.96 6.18 3.72
C ILE A 89 4.20 5.85 4.57
N LEU A 90 4.25 6.33 5.81
CA LEU A 90 5.37 6.07 6.72
C LEU A 90 5.54 4.58 7.03
N LEU A 91 4.44 3.84 7.23
CA LEU A 91 4.49 2.40 7.45
C LEU A 91 5.05 1.66 6.22
N LEU A 92 4.64 2.05 5.02
CA LEU A 92 5.20 1.47 3.80
C LEU A 92 6.68 1.79 3.64
N VAL A 93 7.08 3.06 3.85
CA VAL A 93 8.50 3.47 3.79
C VAL A 93 9.33 2.70 4.82
N ALA A 94 8.84 2.54 6.04
CA ALA A 94 9.52 1.75 7.07
C ALA A 94 9.74 0.29 6.63
N GLN A 95 8.77 -0.34 5.97
CA GLN A 95 8.93 -1.68 5.41
C GLN A 95 9.97 -1.74 4.29
N LEU A 96 9.98 -0.76 3.38
CA LEU A 96 10.97 -0.69 2.30
C LEU A 96 12.40 -0.50 2.83
N VAL A 97 12.56 0.36 3.85
CA VAL A 97 13.84 0.55 4.53
C VAL A 97 14.29 -0.72 5.24
N ALA A 98 13.39 -1.40 5.96
CA ALA A 98 13.68 -2.66 6.62
C ALA A 98 14.09 -3.76 5.63
N ALA A 99 13.39 -3.90 4.51
CA ALA A 99 13.70 -4.85 3.45
C ALA A 99 15.08 -4.57 2.83
N SER A 100 15.36 -3.32 2.51
CA SER A 100 16.64 -2.91 1.95
C SER A 100 17.78 -3.16 2.93
N TRP A 101 17.66 -2.69 4.18
CA TRP A 101 18.67 -2.89 5.23
C TRP A 101 18.94 -4.37 5.46
N ALA A 102 17.92 -5.19 5.65
CA ALA A 102 18.06 -6.61 5.92
C ALA A 102 18.73 -7.35 4.75
N SER A 103 18.46 -6.95 3.51
CA SER A 103 19.08 -7.54 2.33
C SER A 103 20.61 -7.29 2.29
N TRP A 104 21.07 -6.11 2.71
CA TRP A 104 22.49 -5.80 2.81
C TRP A 104 23.20 -6.54 3.96
N VAL A 105 22.47 -6.90 5.00
CA VAL A 105 23.03 -7.67 6.14
C VAL A 105 23.13 -9.16 5.82
N LEU A 106 22.12 -9.71 5.12
CA LEU A 106 21.98 -11.16 4.97
C LEU A 106 22.55 -11.71 3.66
N TRP A 107 22.48 -10.96 2.57
CA TRP A 107 22.68 -11.48 1.23
C TRP A 107 23.87 -10.87 0.51
N PRO A 108 24.40 -11.55 -0.53
CA PRO A 108 25.43 -10.98 -1.38
C PRO A 108 25.00 -9.65 -1.99
N SER A 109 25.95 -8.76 -2.22
CA SER A 109 25.70 -7.38 -2.68
C SER A 109 24.83 -7.30 -3.93
N TRP A 110 24.91 -8.26 -4.87
CA TRP A 110 24.07 -8.23 -6.07
C TRP A 110 22.58 -8.45 -5.77
N ILE A 111 22.24 -9.31 -4.79
CA ILE A 111 20.86 -9.47 -4.33
C ILE A 111 20.40 -8.21 -3.58
N ALA A 112 21.25 -7.67 -2.71
CA ALA A 112 20.95 -6.46 -1.96
C ALA A 112 20.68 -5.25 -2.88
N VAL A 113 21.48 -5.09 -3.94
CA VAL A 113 21.27 -4.09 -4.99
C VAL A 113 19.93 -4.31 -5.70
N PHE A 114 19.62 -5.55 -6.06
CA PHE A 114 18.34 -5.87 -6.71
C PHE A 114 17.14 -5.53 -5.81
N VAL A 115 17.18 -5.93 -4.52
CA VAL A 115 16.11 -5.60 -3.56
C VAL A 115 15.98 -4.10 -3.36
N THR A 116 17.10 -3.39 -3.24
CA THR A 116 17.09 -1.92 -3.09
C THR A 116 16.51 -1.24 -4.33
N ALA A 117 16.88 -1.71 -5.54
CA ALA A 117 16.30 -1.21 -6.79
C ALA A 117 14.79 -1.47 -6.85
N LEU A 118 14.34 -2.65 -6.44
CA LEU A 118 12.92 -2.99 -6.36
C LEU A 118 12.17 -2.05 -5.38
N CYS A 119 12.75 -1.77 -4.21
CA CYS A 119 12.19 -0.81 -3.26
C CYS A 119 12.06 0.60 -3.87
N LEU A 120 13.06 1.06 -4.62
CA LEU A 120 13.00 2.35 -5.32
C LEU A 120 11.90 2.37 -6.39
N VAL A 121 11.73 1.30 -7.15
CA VAL A 121 10.63 1.17 -8.12
C VAL A 121 9.27 1.28 -7.41
N VAL A 122 9.10 0.63 -6.26
CA VAL A 122 7.87 0.73 -5.47
C VAL A 122 7.65 2.17 -5.02
N VAL A 123 8.65 2.87 -4.51
CA VAL A 123 8.56 4.29 -4.12
C VAL A 123 8.07 5.15 -5.30
N VAL A 124 8.67 4.98 -6.48
CA VAL A 124 8.30 5.76 -7.66
C VAL A 124 6.87 5.46 -8.12
N THR A 125 6.49 4.19 -8.15
CA THR A 125 5.16 3.76 -8.62
C THR A 125 4.04 4.11 -7.64
N GLU A 126 4.33 4.23 -6.34
CA GLU A 126 3.36 4.61 -5.30
C GLU A 126 3.20 6.14 -5.15
N GLN A 127 4.08 6.96 -5.73
CA GLN A 127 3.99 8.43 -5.63
C GLN A 127 2.62 9.03 -6.00
N PRO A 128 1.94 8.61 -7.10
CA PRO A 128 0.63 9.16 -7.44
C PRO A 128 -0.42 8.89 -6.35
N ARG A 129 -0.35 7.71 -5.74
CA ARG A 129 -1.21 7.32 -4.62
C ARG A 129 -0.91 8.15 -3.37
N TRP A 130 0.36 8.36 -3.04
CA TRP A 130 0.76 9.19 -1.90
C TRP A 130 0.28 10.62 -2.03
N ARG A 131 0.38 11.21 -3.22
CA ARG A 131 -0.16 12.54 -3.52
C ARG A 131 -1.68 12.61 -3.36
N ALA A 132 -2.39 11.53 -3.69
CA ALA A 132 -3.84 11.45 -3.49
C ALA A 132 -4.21 11.32 -2.01
N LEU A 133 -3.44 10.55 -1.23
CA LEU A 133 -3.66 10.37 0.22
C LEU A 133 -3.40 11.66 1.01
N THR A 134 -2.38 12.44 0.64
CA THR A 134 -2.07 13.72 1.30
C THR A 134 -3.05 14.85 0.96
N LYS A 135 -3.74 14.78 -0.18
CA LYS A 135 -4.76 15.77 -0.56
C LYS A 135 -6.12 15.55 0.10
N ARG A 136 -6.35 14.38 0.68
CA ARG A 136 -7.62 14.02 1.35
C ARG A 136 -7.63 14.37 2.85
N GLN A 137 -6.57 14.93 3.35
CA GLN A 137 -6.46 15.49 4.71
C GLN A 137 -6.80 16.99 4.67
#